data_a865ca1019fb2c3184ba0ea5d21213a5
#
_entry.id   a865ca1019fb2c3184ba0ea5d21213a5
#
_cell.length_a   1.000
_cell.length_b   1.000
_cell.length_c   1.000
_cell.angle_alpha   90.00
_cell.angle_beta   90.00
_cell.angle_gamma   90.00
#
_symmetry.space_group_name_H-M   'P 1'
#
loop_
_entity.id
_entity.type
_entity.pdbx_description
1 polymer ?
#
loop_
_entity_poly.entity_id
_entity_poly.type
_entity_poly.pdbx_seq_one_letter_code
_entity_poly.pdbx_strand_id
1 'polypeptide(L)'
;MTPKVQVRDLGRADYKPTWDLQETLLKEAVDRKIKRRRAGLPETGRTEGDDPADFPWPEHHLLFVEHPHVLTLGKSGDANHVVASPERLAQLGVEYHEINRGGDITYHGPGQLVAYPILDLDQFRTDIGWYLRQLEEAVIRTCADWGVQAGRVDGLTGVWVNPEAGLAAQKLSLIHISEPTRHR
;
A
#
# COMPACT_ATOMS: atom_id res chain seq x y z
N MET A 1 13.27 -12.35 -16.00
CA MET A 1 12.64 -11.11 -16.57
C MET A 1 12.20 -10.21 -15.40
N THR A 2 12.42 -8.91 -15.47
CA THR A 2 11.94 -8.00 -14.42
C THR A 2 10.42 -7.85 -14.55
N PRO A 3 9.64 -8.07 -13.51
CA PRO A 3 8.21 -7.90 -13.56
C PRO A 3 7.82 -6.47 -13.96
N LYS A 4 6.82 -6.34 -14.81
CA LYS A 4 6.29 -5.02 -15.19
C LYS A 4 5.23 -4.59 -14.19
N VAL A 5 5.29 -3.34 -13.74
CA VAL A 5 4.31 -2.73 -12.85
C VAL A 5 3.54 -1.69 -13.64
N GLN A 6 2.20 -1.80 -13.65
CA GLN A 6 1.32 -0.79 -14.23
C GLN A 6 1.15 0.35 -13.25
N VAL A 7 1.62 1.52 -13.60
CA VAL A 7 1.46 2.74 -12.78
C VAL A 7 0.20 3.47 -13.23
N ARG A 8 -0.67 3.82 -12.28
CA ARG A 8 -1.90 4.59 -12.52
C ARG A 8 -1.95 5.76 -11.56
N ASP A 9 -2.07 6.97 -12.08
CA ASP A 9 -2.41 8.15 -11.31
C ASP A 9 -3.93 8.33 -11.36
N LEU A 10 -4.58 8.21 -10.21
CA LEU A 10 -6.03 8.36 -10.05
C LEU A 10 -6.42 9.82 -9.75
N GLY A 11 -5.43 10.70 -9.56
CA GLY A 11 -5.66 12.08 -9.16
C GLY A 11 -6.37 12.17 -7.82
N ARG A 12 -7.34 13.09 -7.72
CA ARG A 12 -8.24 13.16 -6.55
C ARG A 12 -9.37 12.16 -6.70
N ALA A 13 -9.49 11.23 -5.76
CA ALA A 13 -10.52 10.21 -5.79
C ALA A 13 -11.00 9.83 -4.38
N ASP A 14 -12.29 9.54 -4.25
CA ASP A 14 -12.91 9.12 -3.02
C ASP A 14 -12.31 7.80 -2.52
N TYR A 15 -12.32 7.61 -1.19
CA TYR A 15 -11.67 6.47 -0.57
C TYR A 15 -12.35 5.15 -0.96
N LYS A 16 -13.67 5.07 -0.84
CA LYS A 16 -14.41 3.81 -1.07
C LYS A 16 -14.27 3.27 -2.50
N PRO A 17 -14.44 4.06 -3.58
CA PRO A 17 -14.20 3.59 -4.94
C PRO A 17 -12.74 3.14 -5.18
N THR A 18 -11.78 3.84 -4.58
CA THR A 18 -10.36 3.47 -4.67
C THR A 18 -10.07 2.16 -3.94
N TRP A 19 -10.69 1.94 -2.78
CA TRP A 19 -10.59 0.67 -2.07
C TRP A 19 -11.20 -0.47 -2.87
N ASP A 20 -12.39 -0.29 -3.46
CA ASP A 20 -13.04 -1.31 -4.30
C ASP A 20 -12.18 -1.68 -5.52
N LEU A 21 -11.50 -0.69 -6.10
CA LEU A 21 -10.54 -0.95 -7.18
C LEU A 21 -9.36 -1.81 -6.69
N GLN A 22 -8.79 -1.51 -5.52
CA GLN A 22 -7.71 -2.31 -4.94
C GLN A 22 -8.14 -3.76 -4.68
N GLU A 23 -9.32 -3.96 -4.08
CA GLU A 23 -9.90 -5.29 -3.83
C GLU A 23 -10.07 -6.08 -5.14
N THR A 24 -10.55 -5.41 -6.20
CA THR A 24 -10.72 -6.01 -7.52
C THR A 24 -9.39 -6.46 -8.09
N LEU A 25 -8.38 -5.59 -8.13
CA LEU A 25 -7.07 -5.91 -8.66
C LEU A 25 -6.35 -7.01 -7.86
N LEU A 26 -6.48 -6.98 -6.54
CA LEU A 26 -5.94 -8.02 -5.66
C LEU A 26 -6.61 -9.37 -5.95
N LYS A 27 -7.94 -9.40 -6.06
CA LYS A 27 -8.69 -10.61 -6.37
C LYS A 27 -8.29 -11.19 -7.71
N GLU A 28 -8.17 -10.37 -8.75
CA GLU A 28 -7.71 -10.79 -10.07
C GLU A 28 -6.32 -11.43 -10.02
N ALA A 29 -5.38 -10.81 -9.30
CA ALA A 29 -4.04 -11.34 -9.13
C ALA A 29 -4.05 -12.70 -8.42
N VAL A 30 -4.83 -12.83 -7.34
CA VAL A 30 -4.99 -14.08 -6.57
C VAL A 30 -5.64 -15.17 -7.43
N ASP A 31 -6.70 -14.85 -8.18
CA ASP A 31 -7.42 -15.80 -9.04
C ASP A 31 -6.50 -16.34 -10.15
N ARG A 32 -5.67 -15.49 -10.77
CA ARG A 32 -4.65 -15.91 -11.74
C ARG A 32 -3.64 -16.87 -11.11
N LYS A 33 -3.15 -16.56 -9.93
CA LYS A 33 -2.21 -17.41 -9.19
C LYS A 33 -2.81 -18.77 -8.84
N ILE A 34 -4.05 -18.80 -8.36
CA ILE A 34 -4.76 -20.05 -8.07
C ILE A 34 -4.95 -20.90 -9.33
N LYS A 35 -5.32 -20.29 -10.48
CA LYS A 35 -5.45 -21.00 -11.76
C LYS A 35 -4.13 -21.65 -12.19
N ARG A 36 -3.02 -20.91 -12.13
CA ARG A 36 -1.67 -21.44 -12.44
C ARG A 36 -1.31 -22.61 -11.54
N ARG A 37 -1.50 -22.47 -10.23
CA ARG A 37 -1.24 -23.53 -9.26
C ARG A 37 -2.04 -24.81 -9.56
N ARG A 38 -3.33 -24.67 -9.86
CA ARG A 38 -4.21 -25.82 -10.23
C ARG A 38 -3.79 -26.51 -11.52
N ALA A 39 -3.19 -25.78 -12.44
CA ALA A 39 -2.65 -26.29 -13.72
C ALA A 39 -1.23 -26.88 -13.54
N GLY A 40 -0.66 -26.90 -12.35
CA GLY A 40 0.71 -27.37 -12.10
C GLY A 40 1.79 -26.47 -12.71
N LEU A 41 1.45 -25.21 -13.02
CA LEU A 41 2.39 -24.25 -13.59
C LEU A 41 3.19 -23.52 -12.50
N PRO A 42 4.42 -23.06 -12.80
CA PRO A 42 5.23 -22.31 -11.85
C PRO A 42 4.52 -21.06 -11.34
N GLU A 43 4.67 -20.77 -10.05
CA GLU A 43 4.19 -19.54 -9.41
C GLU A 43 5.29 -18.48 -9.27
N THR A 44 6.53 -18.87 -9.49
CA THR A 44 7.74 -18.03 -9.40
C THR A 44 8.61 -18.24 -10.63
N GLY A 45 9.57 -17.36 -10.86
CA GLY A 45 10.59 -17.57 -11.91
C GLY A 45 10.07 -17.35 -13.31
N ARG A 46 9.26 -16.32 -13.54
CA ARG A 46 8.76 -15.94 -14.87
C ARG A 46 9.88 -15.80 -15.89
N THR A 47 9.80 -16.59 -16.96
CA THR A 47 10.70 -16.52 -18.14
C THR A 47 9.98 -15.93 -19.34
N GLU A 48 10.74 -15.44 -20.32
CA GLU A 48 10.15 -14.92 -21.57
C GLU A 48 9.56 -16.07 -22.38
N GLY A 49 8.32 -15.90 -22.82
CA GLY A 49 7.57 -16.95 -23.54
C GLY A 49 6.80 -17.93 -22.64
N ASP A 50 6.96 -17.83 -21.31
CA ASP A 50 6.30 -18.70 -20.33
C ASP A 50 4.98 -18.12 -19.83
N ASP A 51 4.18 -17.60 -20.75
CA ASP A 51 2.88 -16.99 -20.44
C ASP A 51 1.80 -17.61 -21.34
N PRO A 52 1.34 -18.84 -21.03
CA PRO A 52 0.24 -19.43 -21.77
C PRO A 52 -0.97 -18.48 -21.69
N ALA A 53 -1.60 -18.23 -22.83
CA ALA A 53 -2.73 -17.28 -22.93
C ALA A 53 -3.86 -17.60 -21.93
N ASP A 54 -4.06 -18.89 -21.64
CA ASP A 54 -5.08 -19.37 -20.71
C ASP A 54 -4.70 -19.23 -19.22
N PHE A 55 -3.41 -19.04 -18.91
CA PHE A 55 -2.87 -18.99 -17.56
C PHE A 55 -1.90 -17.80 -17.38
N PRO A 56 -2.34 -16.56 -17.55
CA PRO A 56 -1.49 -15.39 -17.45
C PRO A 56 -0.94 -15.23 -16.02
N TRP A 57 0.24 -14.65 -15.93
CA TRP A 57 0.80 -14.26 -14.64
C TRP A 57 -0.04 -13.17 -13.97
N PRO A 58 -0.03 -13.10 -12.61
CA PRO A 58 -0.58 -11.94 -11.91
C PRO A 58 0.01 -10.63 -12.43
N GLU A 59 -0.83 -9.64 -12.61
CA GLU A 59 -0.40 -8.29 -12.91
C GLU A 59 -0.01 -7.54 -11.65
N HIS A 60 0.88 -6.59 -11.80
CA HIS A 60 1.31 -5.73 -10.71
C HIS A 60 0.86 -4.31 -10.97
N HIS A 61 0.35 -3.66 -9.92
CA HIS A 61 -0.14 -2.30 -10.00
C HIS A 61 0.47 -1.42 -8.92
N LEU A 62 0.68 -0.16 -9.27
CA LEU A 62 1.00 0.91 -8.35
C LEU A 62 0.01 2.04 -8.61
N LEU A 63 -0.88 2.30 -7.66
CA LEU A 63 -1.88 3.36 -7.77
C LEU A 63 -1.40 4.55 -6.96
N PHE A 64 -1.43 5.73 -7.53
CA PHE A 64 -1.26 7.00 -6.83
C PHE A 64 -2.60 7.71 -6.72
N VAL A 65 -2.88 8.31 -5.57
CA VAL A 65 -4.13 9.00 -5.31
C VAL A 65 -3.97 10.06 -4.23
N GLU A 66 -4.74 11.13 -4.32
CA GLU A 66 -5.00 12.08 -3.26
C GLU A 66 -6.46 11.90 -2.82
N HIS A 67 -6.68 11.55 -1.55
CA HIS A 67 -8.04 11.40 -1.03
C HIS A 67 -8.61 12.72 -0.50
N PRO A 68 -9.93 12.92 -0.53
CA PRO A 68 -10.61 13.86 0.34
C PRO A 68 -10.33 13.55 1.82
N HIS A 69 -10.87 14.36 2.72
CA HIS A 69 -10.75 14.11 4.16
C HIS A 69 -11.38 12.77 4.55
N VAL A 70 -10.58 11.82 4.99
CA VAL A 70 -11.03 10.50 5.42
C VAL A 70 -10.21 9.99 6.60
N LEU A 71 -10.88 9.41 7.58
CA LEU A 71 -10.30 8.64 8.67
C LEU A 71 -10.53 7.15 8.40
N THR A 72 -9.48 6.36 8.54
CA THR A 72 -9.56 4.91 8.43
C THR A 72 -9.14 4.26 9.73
N LEU A 73 -9.97 3.38 10.29
CA LEU A 73 -9.64 2.55 11.45
C LEU A 73 -9.14 1.19 10.98
N GLY A 74 -7.92 0.85 11.35
CA GLY A 74 -7.34 -0.46 11.06
C GLY A 74 -7.86 -1.55 12.00
N LYS A 75 -7.62 -2.80 11.64
CA LYS A 75 -8.12 -4.00 12.35
C LYS A 75 -7.68 -4.09 13.82
N SER A 76 -6.55 -3.52 14.18
CA SER A 76 -6.02 -3.50 15.54
C SER A 76 -6.26 -2.16 16.26
N GLY A 77 -7.01 -1.25 15.62
CA GLY A 77 -7.29 0.06 16.18
C GLY A 77 -8.44 0.07 17.19
N ASP A 78 -8.44 1.08 18.04
CA ASP A 78 -9.53 1.35 18.98
C ASP A 78 -10.36 2.53 18.48
N ALA A 79 -11.67 2.29 18.26
CA ALA A 79 -12.60 3.33 17.84
C ALA A 79 -12.66 4.53 18.80
N ASN A 80 -12.33 4.32 20.08
CA ASN A 80 -12.25 5.40 21.07
C ASN A 80 -11.14 6.41 20.78
N HIS A 81 -10.18 6.07 19.92
CA HIS A 81 -9.17 7.02 19.46
C HIS A 81 -9.75 8.06 18.47
N VAL A 82 -10.95 7.84 17.93
CA VAL A 82 -11.68 8.86 17.14
C VAL A 82 -12.36 9.82 18.10
N VAL A 83 -11.70 10.93 18.42
CA VAL A 83 -12.15 11.91 19.41
C VAL A 83 -13.39 12.69 18.93
N ALA A 84 -13.58 12.81 17.60
CA ALA A 84 -14.71 13.52 17.02
C ALA A 84 -15.95 12.60 16.92
N SER A 85 -17.12 13.14 17.29
CA SER A 85 -18.36 12.39 17.09
C SER A 85 -18.70 12.22 15.59
N PRO A 86 -19.52 11.21 15.21
CA PRO A 86 -19.98 11.04 13.83
C PRO A 86 -20.60 12.31 13.22
N GLU A 87 -21.39 13.05 14.02
CA GLU A 87 -22.01 14.31 13.58
C GLU A 87 -20.95 15.39 13.30
N ARG A 88 -19.90 15.41 14.12
CA ARG A 88 -18.80 16.35 13.93
C ARG A 88 -17.96 16.01 12.70
N LEU A 89 -17.70 14.74 12.45
CA LEU A 89 -17.04 14.29 11.22
C LEU A 89 -17.86 14.67 9.98
N ALA A 90 -19.17 14.42 10.01
CA ALA A 90 -20.06 14.80 8.92
C ALA A 90 -20.07 16.33 8.66
N GLN A 91 -20.12 17.16 9.71
CA GLN A 91 -20.03 18.61 9.60
C GLN A 91 -18.72 19.10 8.97
N LEU A 92 -17.63 18.36 9.21
CA LEU A 92 -16.30 18.65 8.66
C LEU A 92 -16.09 18.05 7.27
N GLY A 93 -17.06 17.30 6.73
CA GLY A 93 -16.92 16.57 5.48
C GLY A 93 -15.84 15.49 5.51
N VAL A 94 -15.63 14.87 6.67
CA VAL A 94 -14.65 13.80 6.88
C VAL A 94 -15.37 12.47 6.82
N GLU A 95 -14.99 11.60 5.87
CA GLU A 95 -15.48 10.23 5.81
C GLU A 95 -14.81 9.38 6.91
N TYR A 96 -15.49 8.31 7.35
CA TYR A 96 -14.95 7.33 8.27
C TYR A 96 -15.17 5.92 7.75
N HIS A 97 -14.10 5.11 7.71
CA HIS A 97 -14.15 3.71 7.26
C HIS A 97 -13.39 2.79 8.20
N GLU A 98 -14.01 1.67 8.57
CA GLU A 98 -13.33 0.54 9.20
C GLU A 98 -12.81 -0.41 8.12
N ILE A 99 -11.53 -0.75 8.20
CA ILE A 99 -10.84 -1.47 7.12
C ILE A 99 -9.93 -2.58 7.64
N ASN A 100 -9.58 -3.52 6.77
CA ASN A 100 -8.77 -4.69 7.12
C ASN A 100 -7.24 -4.47 7.12
N ARG A 101 -6.73 -3.22 7.08
CA ARG A 101 -5.29 -2.97 7.19
C ARG A 101 -4.79 -3.12 8.63
N GLY A 102 -3.50 -3.35 8.79
CA GLY A 102 -2.85 -3.26 10.10
C GLY A 102 -2.81 -1.82 10.63
N GLY A 103 -2.55 -1.70 11.94
CA GLY A 103 -2.42 -0.41 12.62
C GLY A 103 -3.75 0.14 13.14
N ASP A 104 -3.67 1.33 13.71
CA ASP A 104 -4.74 2.06 14.38
C ASP A 104 -5.42 3.06 13.41
N ILE A 105 -5.82 4.24 13.88
CA ILE A 105 -6.39 5.29 13.05
C ILE A 105 -5.34 5.89 12.11
N THR A 106 -5.76 6.15 10.89
CA THR A 106 -4.99 6.93 9.93
C THR A 106 -5.90 7.94 9.26
N TYR A 107 -5.40 9.17 9.16
CA TYR A 107 -6.05 10.23 8.39
C TYR A 107 -5.41 10.33 7.01
N HIS A 108 -6.26 10.48 6.00
CA HIS A 108 -5.86 10.92 4.66
C HIS A 108 -6.61 12.21 4.31
N GLY A 109 -5.98 13.06 3.51
CA GLY A 109 -6.59 14.32 3.13
C GLY A 109 -5.83 15.05 2.03
N PRO A 110 -6.36 16.19 1.57
CA PRO A 110 -5.75 16.99 0.52
C PRO A 110 -4.28 17.36 0.80
N GLY A 111 -3.45 17.24 -0.23
CA GLY A 111 -2.00 17.43 -0.13
C GLY A 111 -1.21 16.19 0.32
N GLN A 112 -1.88 15.09 0.67
CA GLN A 112 -1.22 13.84 0.99
C GLN A 112 -1.25 12.88 -0.21
N LEU A 113 -0.09 12.58 -0.77
CA LEU A 113 0.03 11.54 -1.79
C LEU A 113 -0.04 10.16 -1.13
N VAL A 114 -1.00 9.35 -1.56
CA VAL A 114 -1.14 7.96 -1.15
C VAL A 114 -0.73 7.05 -2.30
N ALA A 115 0.07 6.04 -2.01
CA ALA A 115 0.50 5.02 -2.97
C ALA A 115 0.02 3.64 -2.52
N TYR A 116 -0.67 2.94 -3.42
CA TYR A 116 -1.16 1.57 -3.20
C TYR A 116 -0.43 0.60 -4.14
N PRO A 117 0.65 -0.05 -3.69
CA PRO A 117 1.29 -1.11 -4.46
C PRO A 117 0.53 -2.43 -4.27
N ILE A 118 0.11 -3.03 -5.38
CA ILE A 118 -0.56 -4.34 -5.44
C ILE A 118 0.36 -5.26 -6.23
N LEU A 119 1.19 -6.02 -5.52
CA LEU A 119 2.29 -6.78 -6.08
C LEU A 119 2.24 -8.23 -5.61
N ASP A 120 2.47 -9.18 -6.52
CA ASP A 120 2.75 -10.57 -6.15
C ASP A 120 4.24 -10.71 -5.83
N LEU A 121 4.58 -10.75 -4.55
CA LEU A 121 5.97 -10.79 -4.08
C LEU A 121 6.71 -12.08 -4.49
N ASP A 122 6.02 -13.15 -4.85
CA ASP A 122 6.66 -14.37 -5.35
C ASP A 122 7.39 -14.12 -6.69
N GLN A 123 7.02 -13.08 -7.41
CA GLN A 123 7.69 -12.66 -8.65
C GLN A 123 8.85 -11.67 -8.41
N PHE A 124 9.06 -11.24 -7.17
CA PHE A 124 10.17 -10.36 -6.75
C PHE A 124 11.00 -11.07 -5.69
N ARG A 125 10.63 -10.90 -4.44
CA ARG A 125 11.25 -11.53 -3.28
C ARG A 125 10.19 -11.70 -2.18
N THR A 126 9.98 -12.93 -1.73
CA THR A 126 9.03 -13.29 -0.66
C THR A 126 9.58 -12.97 0.74
N ASP A 127 9.92 -11.71 0.95
CA ASP A 127 10.48 -11.20 2.20
C ASP A 127 9.83 -9.85 2.50
N ILE A 128 8.88 -9.85 3.43
CA ILE A 128 8.12 -8.65 3.83
C ILE A 128 9.03 -7.57 4.41
N GLY A 129 10.05 -7.96 5.18
CA GLY A 129 11.02 -7.01 5.72
C GLY A 129 11.81 -6.31 4.62
N TRP A 130 12.30 -7.08 3.64
CA TRP A 130 12.95 -6.53 2.47
C TRP A 130 12.00 -5.61 1.69
N TYR A 131 10.77 -6.04 1.44
CA TYR A 131 9.77 -5.25 0.72
C TYR A 131 9.51 -3.90 1.39
N LEU A 132 9.31 -3.90 2.71
CA LEU A 132 9.14 -2.69 3.50
C LEU A 132 10.32 -1.73 3.30
N ARG A 133 11.56 -2.25 3.37
CA ARG A 133 12.77 -1.45 3.16
C ARG A 133 12.88 -0.89 1.73
N GLN A 134 12.38 -1.61 0.72
CA GLN A 134 12.33 -1.08 -0.65
C GLN A 134 11.31 0.06 -0.79
N LEU A 135 10.15 -0.02 -0.13
CA LEU A 135 9.18 1.07 -0.12
C LEU A 135 9.76 2.32 0.57
N GLU A 136 10.40 2.15 1.72
CA GLU A 136 11.10 3.26 2.39
C GLU A 136 12.18 3.88 1.50
N GLU A 137 12.97 3.05 0.84
CA GLU A 137 14.03 3.51 -0.08
C GLU A 137 13.46 4.33 -1.24
N ALA A 138 12.34 3.90 -1.83
CA ALA A 138 11.68 4.64 -2.89
C ALA A 138 11.26 6.05 -2.41
N VAL A 139 10.67 6.15 -1.20
CA VAL A 139 10.30 7.45 -0.63
C VAL A 139 11.53 8.31 -0.34
N ILE A 140 12.61 7.74 0.23
CA ILE A 140 13.85 8.47 0.53
C ILE A 140 14.46 9.06 -0.75
N ARG A 141 14.53 8.27 -1.83
CA ARG A 141 15.05 8.75 -3.13
C ARG A 141 14.17 9.84 -3.72
N THR A 142 12.84 9.67 -3.66
CA THR A 142 11.91 10.70 -4.11
C THR A 142 12.12 12.01 -3.34
N CYS A 143 12.28 11.95 -2.01
CA CYS A 143 12.58 13.12 -1.19
C CYS A 143 13.88 13.80 -1.61
N ALA A 144 14.93 13.01 -1.89
CA ALA A 144 16.23 13.54 -2.32
C ALA A 144 16.12 14.29 -3.65
N ASP A 145 15.32 13.81 -4.62
CA ASP A 145 15.08 14.48 -5.89
C ASP A 145 14.43 15.89 -5.71
N TRP A 146 13.73 16.08 -4.59
CA TRP A 146 13.13 17.37 -4.20
C TRP A 146 13.98 18.16 -3.19
N GLY A 147 15.20 17.73 -2.91
CA GLY A 147 16.10 18.38 -1.96
C GLY A 147 15.71 18.21 -0.50
N VAL A 148 14.84 17.26 -0.18
CA VAL A 148 14.43 16.95 1.20
C VAL A 148 15.31 15.84 1.75
N GLN A 149 16.04 16.13 2.83
CA GLN A 149 16.84 15.12 3.53
C GLN A 149 15.94 14.24 4.38
N ALA A 150 15.75 13.01 3.93
CA ALA A 150 14.92 12.02 4.59
C ALA A 150 15.68 10.71 4.78
N GLY A 151 15.28 9.91 5.76
CA GLY A 151 15.94 8.63 6.07
C GLY A 151 15.13 7.77 7.02
N ARG A 152 15.79 6.71 7.49
CA ARG A 152 15.24 5.76 8.47
C ARG A 152 15.70 6.11 9.88
N VAL A 153 14.87 5.81 10.86
CA VAL A 153 15.24 5.83 12.28
C VAL A 153 15.28 4.38 12.76
N ASP A 154 16.35 4.00 13.45
CA ASP A 154 16.55 2.64 13.93
C ASP A 154 15.41 2.17 14.84
N GLY A 155 14.94 0.96 14.59
CA GLY A 155 13.82 0.37 15.34
C GLY A 155 12.45 0.90 14.97
N LEU A 156 12.35 1.89 14.07
CA LEU A 156 11.08 2.45 13.61
C LEU A 156 10.82 2.13 12.14
N THR A 157 9.54 2.05 11.80
CA THR A 157 9.06 1.85 10.43
C THR A 157 8.65 3.18 9.82
N GLY A 158 8.92 3.32 8.50
CA GLY A 158 8.59 4.51 7.73
C GLY A 158 9.80 5.38 7.44
N VAL A 159 9.54 6.54 6.83
CA VAL A 159 10.58 7.52 6.46
C VAL A 159 10.41 8.78 7.30
N TRP A 160 11.52 9.36 7.68
CA TRP A 160 11.58 10.47 8.61
C TRP A 160 12.41 11.61 8.03
N VAL A 161 12.00 12.86 8.26
CA VAL A 161 12.80 14.05 7.99
C VAL A 161 13.71 14.29 9.19
N ASN A 162 14.95 14.70 8.96
CA ASN A 162 16.01 14.87 9.97
C ASN A 162 16.17 13.61 10.85
N PRO A 163 16.43 12.44 10.27
CA PRO A 163 16.47 11.17 11.00
C PRO A 163 17.55 11.13 12.08
N GLU A 164 18.61 11.93 11.95
CA GLU A 164 19.69 12.08 12.94
C GLU A 164 19.24 12.78 14.23
N ALA A 165 18.10 13.49 14.19
CA ALA A 165 17.54 14.15 15.38
C ALA A 165 16.86 13.17 16.37
N GLY A 166 16.86 11.86 16.07
CA GLY A 166 16.30 10.82 16.94
C GLY A 166 14.82 11.07 17.25
N LEU A 167 14.47 11.27 18.53
CA LEU A 167 13.09 11.50 18.96
C LEU A 167 12.47 12.81 18.44
N ALA A 168 13.30 13.76 17.97
CA ALA A 168 12.83 15.00 17.35
C ALA A 168 12.64 14.87 15.83
N ALA A 169 12.99 13.71 15.22
CA ALA A 169 12.73 13.45 13.83
C ALA A 169 11.22 13.47 13.52
N GLN A 170 10.87 14.04 12.38
CA GLN A 170 9.46 14.15 11.96
C GLN A 170 9.12 13.02 11.00
N LYS A 171 8.10 12.24 11.31
CA LYS A 171 7.66 11.15 10.45
C LYS A 171 7.01 11.71 9.19
N LEU A 172 7.60 11.40 8.04
CA LEU A 172 7.13 11.83 6.73
C LEU A 172 6.15 10.82 6.12
N SER A 173 6.44 9.52 6.23
CA SER A 173 5.59 8.50 5.63
C SER A 173 5.13 7.45 6.63
N LEU A 174 3.87 7.03 6.47
CA LEU A 174 3.29 5.84 7.09
C LEU A 174 3.27 4.72 6.04
N ILE A 175 3.75 3.54 6.41
CA ILE A 175 3.70 2.37 5.55
C ILE A 175 2.90 1.29 6.27
N HIS A 176 1.79 0.88 5.66
CA HIS A 176 0.95 -0.19 6.15
C HIS A 176 0.96 -1.35 5.15
N ILE A 177 1.16 -2.56 5.64
CA ILE A 177 1.07 -3.77 4.83
C ILE A 177 -0.21 -4.48 5.23
N SER A 178 -1.11 -4.69 4.28
CA SER A 178 -2.26 -5.57 4.45
C SER A 178 -1.81 -6.98 4.07
N GLU A 179 -1.86 -7.91 5.01
CA GLU A 179 -1.65 -9.32 4.68
C GLU A 179 -2.82 -9.79 3.81
N PRO A 180 -2.56 -10.46 2.66
CA PRO A 180 -3.62 -11.16 1.97
C PRO A 180 -4.17 -12.22 2.93
N THR A 181 -5.48 -12.23 3.12
CA THR A 181 -6.16 -13.27 3.88
C THR A 181 -5.68 -14.62 3.36
N ARG A 182 -4.94 -15.37 4.18
CA ARG A 182 -4.63 -16.77 3.88
C ARG A 182 -5.97 -17.50 3.85
N HIS A 183 -6.51 -17.72 2.67
CA HIS A 183 -7.56 -18.71 2.49
C HIS A 183 -6.91 -20.09 2.76
N ARG A 184 -7.20 -20.65 3.93
CA ARG A 184 -6.89 -22.05 4.25
C ARG A 184 -7.72 -22.97 3.38
#